data_98fb4ae94f800903bc79a0e4aa8b0308
#
_entry.id   98fb4ae94f800903bc79a0e4aa8b0308
#
_cell.length_a   1.000
_cell.length_b   1.000
_cell.length_c   1.000
_cell.angle_alpha   90.00
_cell.angle_beta   90.00
_cell.angle_gamma   90.00
#
_symmetry.space_group_name_H-M   'P 1'
#
loop_
_entity.id
_entity.type
_entity.pdbx_description
1 polymer ?
#
loop_
_entity_poly.entity_id
_entity_poly.type
_entity_poly.pdbx_seq_one_letter_code
_entity_poly.pdbx_strand_id
1 'polypeptide(L)'
;MTSPSDTPAPGADVRVAMVAGEASGDLLAGLLLGGLRQRWPDLAVQGIGGPRMAEQGFQSWWPHDRLSVHGFSWELLRRYREILGIRRQLKDRLLANPPHVFIGIDAPDFNLDLEVDLRAAGVRAVHFVCPSVWAWRAERL
;
A
#
# COMPACT_ATOMS: atom_id res chain seq x y z
N MET A 1 12.73 14.90 -7.63
CA MET A 1 12.87 15.61 -6.33
C MET A 1 11.64 16.45 -6.08
N THR A 2 11.03 16.30 -4.91
CA THR A 2 9.81 17.03 -4.57
C THR A 2 10.20 18.37 -3.96
N SER A 3 9.75 19.48 -4.54
CA SER A 3 9.98 20.77 -3.92
C SER A 3 9.00 20.97 -2.75
N PRO A 4 9.31 21.82 -1.76
CA PRO A 4 8.39 22.11 -0.66
C PRO A 4 7.03 22.63 -1.14
N SER A 5 6.98 23.28 -2.31
CA SER A 5 5.74 23.79 -2.90
C SER A 5 4.82 22.67 -3.40
N ASP A 6 5.33 21.45 -3.61
CA ASP A 6 4.55 20.32 -4.07
C ASP A 6 3.83 19.59 -2.92
N THR A 7 4.13 19.92 -1.66
CA THR A 7 3.48 19.32 -0.51
C THR A 7 2.14 19.98 -0.26
N PRO A 8 1.01 19.22 -0.24
CA PRO A 8 -0.30 19.82 0.02
C PRO A 8 -0.35 20.50 1.40
N ALA A 9 -1.03 21.62 1.48
CA ALA A 9 -1.22 22.33 2.73
C ALA A 9 -2.12 21.54 3.68
N PRO A 10 -1.97 21.70 5.02
CA PRO A 10 -2.93 21.13 5.96
C PRO A 10 -4.34 21.59 5.62
N GLY A 11 -5.30 20.66 5.62
CA GLY A 11 -6.68 20.96 5.23
C GLY A 11 -6.99 20.86 3.75
N ALA A 12 -5.98 20.65 2.88
CA ALA A 12 -6.20 20.39 1.47
C ALA A 12 -6.77 18.97 1.27
N ASP A 13 -7.48 18.80 0.14
CA ASP A 13 -7.98 17.48 -0.27
C ASP A 13 -6.80 16.61 -0.70
N VAL A 14 -6.31 15.78 0.20
CA VAL A 14 -5.20 14.88 -0.06
C VAL A 14 -5.72 13.46 -0.26
N ARG A 15 -5.26 12.81 -1.32
CA ARG A 15 -5.63 11.43 -1.64
C ARG A 15 -4.39 10.57 -1.61
N VAL A 16 -4.45 9.49 -0.83
CA VAL A 16 -3.37 8.53 -0.69
C VAL A 16 -3.92 7.14 -1.02
N ALA A 17 -3.19 6.40 -1.85
CA ALA A 17 -3.47 5.01 -2.08
C ALA A 17 -2.43 4.17 -1.34
N MET A 18 -2.88 3.08 -0.72
CA MET A 18 -2.00 2.20 0.04
C MET A 18 -2.36 0.75 -0.22
N VAL A 19 -1.36 -0.11 -0.20
CA VAL A 19 -1.55 -1.55 -0.27
C VAL A 19 -0.76 -2.22 0.84
N ALA A 20 -1.47 -2.96 1.69
CA ALA A 20 -0.90 -3.83 2.71
C ALA A 20 -1.57 -5.20 2.61
N GLY A 21 -0.78 -6.25 2.42
CA GLY A 21 -1.30 -7.59 2.14
C GLY A 21 -1.33 -8.53 3.33
N GLU A 22 -0.71 -8.16 4.44
CA GLU A 22 -0.60 -9.01 5.63
C GLU A 22 -0.91 -8.21 6.89
N ALA A 23 -1.17 -8.95 7.98
CA ALA A 23 -1.54 -8.35 9.27
C ALA A 23 -0.47 -7.40 9.81
N SER A 24 0.81 -7.75 9.64
CA SER A 24 1.92 -6.89 10.07
C SER A 24 1.95 -5.59 9.28
N GLY A 25 1.74 -5.67 7.98
CA GLY A 25 1.65 -4.48 7.12
C GLY A 25 0.44 -3.64 7.44
N ASP A 26 -0.70 -4.26 7.71
CA ASP A 26 -1.92 -3.56 8.11
C ASP A 26 -1.71 -2.76 9.39
N LEU A 27 -1.07 -3.35 10.39
CA LEU A 27 -0.76 -2.66 11.64
C LEU A 27 0.14 -1.45 11.41
N LEU A 28 1.22 -1.65 10.66
CA LEU A 28 2.17 -0.58 10.34
C LEU A 28 1.50 0.54 9.55
N ALA A 29 0.70 0.18 8.56
CA ALA A 29 -0.03 1.14 7.74
C ALA A 29 -1.07 1.91 8.56
N GLY A 30 -1.73 1.23 9.50
CA GLY A 30 -2.67 1.89 10.42
C GLY A 30 -2.00 2.96 11.27
N LEU A 31 -0.80 2.67 11.77
CA LEU A 31 -0.01 3.65 12.53
C LEU A 31 0.40 4.83 11.64
N LEU A 32 0.84 4.55 10.43
CA LEU A 32 1.21 5.59 9.48
C LEU A 32 0.02 6.49 9.14
N LEU A 33 -1.15 5.90 8.90
CA LEU A 33 -2.38 6.65 8.63
C LEU A 33 -2.76 7.54 9.80
N GLY A 34 -2.61 7.05 11.03
CA GLY A 34 -2.86 7.87 12.22
C GLY A 34 -2.00 9.12 12.24
N GLY A 35 -0.72 8.99 11.90
CA GLY A 35 0.19 10.13 11.79
C GLY A 35 -0.18 11.08 10.67
N LEU A 36 -0.53 10.54 9.51
CA LEU A 36 -0.92 11.37 8.36
C LEU A 36 -2.18 12.16 8.64
N ARG A 37 -3.14 11.59 9.36
CA ARG A 37 -4.40 12.29 9.71
C ARG A 37 -4.20 13.43 10.68
N GLN A 38 -3.12 13.44 11.44
CA GLN A 38 -2.80 14.58 12.30
C GLN A 38 -2.49 15.82 11.45
N ARG A 39 -1.88 15.61 10.28
CA ARG A 39 -1.56 16.73 9.38
C ARG A 39 -2.69 17.00 8.38
N TRP A 40 -3.33 15.97 7.89
CA TRP A 40 -4.45 16.07 6.94
C TRP A 40 -5.66 15.32 7.48
N PRO A 41 -6.49 15.95 8.34
CA PRO A 41 -7.62 15.26 8.97
C PRO A 41 -8.65 14.70 8.00
N ASP A 42 -8.81 15.34 6.84
CA ASP A 42 -9.77 14.92 5.83
C ASP A 42 -9.14 14.04 4.73
N LEU A 43 -8.00 13.45 5.02
CA LEU A 43 -7.28 12.58 4.09
C LEU A 43 -8.16 11.46 3.57
N ALA A 44 -8.24 11.31 2.24
CA ALA A 44 -8.89 10.18 1.59
C ALA A 44 -7.86 9.08 1.36
N VAL A 45 -8.10 7.90 1.91
CA VAL A 45 -7.19 6.75 1.80
C VAL A 45 -7.93 5.54 1.29
N GLN A 46 -7.40 4.95 0.23
CA GLN A 46 -8.04 3.85 -0.49
C GLN A 46 -6.98 2.88 -1.01
N GLY A 47 -7.41 1.67 -1.31
CA GLY A 47 -6.57 0.65 -1.88
C GLY A 47 -6.87 -0.73 -1.33
N ILE A 48 -5.87 -1.39 -0.78
CA ILE A 48 -6.03 -2.71 -0.17
C ILE A 48 -5.43 -2.67 1.23
N GLY A 49 -6.24 -3.01 2.23
CA GLY A 49 -5.78 -3.00 3.61
C GLY A 49 -6.72 -3.75 4.53
N GLY A 50 -6.30 -3.92 5.76
CA GLY A 50 -7.01 -4.68 6.76
C GLY A 50 -7.73 -3.83 7.81
N PRO A 51 -8.12 -4.46 8.94
CA PRO A 51 -8.93 -3.80 9.95
C PRO A 51 -8.23 -2.63 10.65
N ARG A 52 -6.92 -2.68 10.82
CA ARG A 52 -6.19 -1.57 11.46
C ARG A 52 -6.23 -0.31 10.61
N MET A 53 -6.09 -0.48 9.30
CA MET A 53 -6.22 0.64 8.37
C MET A 53 -7.66 1.14 8.34
N ALA A 54 -8.64 0.22 8.38
CA ALA A 54 -10.06 0.59 8.40
C ALA A 54 -10.41 1.44 9.62
N GLU A 55 -9.79 1.21 10.77
CA GLU A 55 -9.98 2.03 11.97
C GLU A 55 -9.59 3.49 11.75
N GLN A 56 -8.71 3.75 10.78
CA GLN A 56 -8.27 5.09 10.40
C GLN A 56 -9.04 5.65 9.20
N GLY A 57 -10.20 5.06 8.88
CA GLY A 57 -11.03 5.54 7.78
C GLY A 57 -10.58 5.07 6.40
N PHE A 58 -9.75 4.04 6.33
CA PHE A 58 -9.29 3.48 5.06
C PHE A 58 -10.40 2.69 4.39
N GLN A 59 -10.56 2.91 3.09
CA GLN A 59 -11.50 2.16 2.28
C GLN A 59 -10.74 1.11 1.47
N SER A 60 -10.94 -0.18 1.80
CA SER A 60 -10.33 -1.26 1.07
C SER A 60 -11.23 -1.69 -0.09
N TRP A 61 -10.67 -1.72 -1.30
CA TRP A 61 -11.40 -2.12 -2.52
C TRP A 61 -11.44 -3.62 -2.71
N TRP A 62 -10.53 -4.35 -2.07
CA TRP A 62 -10.50 -5.80 -2.03
C TRP A 62 -10.16 -6.27 -0.61
N PRO A 63 -10.57 -7.47 -0.21
CA PRO A 63 -10.12 -8.04 1.07
C PRO A 63 -8.59 -8.19 1.07
N HIS A 64 -7.93 -7.77 2.16
CA HIS A 64 -6.47 -7.78 2.23
C HIS A 64 -5.89 -9.20 2.21
N ASP A 65 -6.64 -10.21 2.70
CA ASP A 65 -6.22 -11.59 2.71
C ASP A 65 -6.10 -12.21 1.31
N ARG A 66 -6.68 -11.55 0.29
CA ARG A 66 -6.53 -11.97 -1.11
C ARG A 66 -5.10 -11.92 -1.61
N LEU A 67 -4.25 -11.11 -0.98
CA LEU A 67 -2.84 -11.00 -1.34
C LEU A 67 -1.95 -12.00 -0.59
N SER A 68 -2.45 -12.64 0.46
CA SER A 68 -1.69 -13.61 1.24
C SER A 68 -1.69 -14.96 0.53
N VAL A 69 -0.50 -15.52 0.32
CA VAL A 69 -0.33 -16.80 -0.33
C VAL A 69 0.44 -17.73 0.59
N HIS A 70 -0.15 -18.89 0.90
CA HIS A 70 0.46 -19.89 1.78
C HIS A 70 0.56 -21.24 1.08
N GLY A 71 1.77 -21.82 1.07
CA GLY A 71 2.03 -23.16 0.58
C GLY A 71 2.17 -23.27 -0.93
N PHE A 72 2.45 -24.51 -1.40
CA PHE A 72 2.59 -24.83 -2.80
C PHE A 72 1.50 -25.81 -3.23
N SER A 73 0.58 -25.37 -4.09
CA SER A 73 -0.49 -26.23 -4.62
C SER A 73 -1.06 -25.60 -5.88
N TRP A 74 -1.99 -26.31 -6.53
CA TRP A 74 -2.75 -25.74 -7.64
C TRP A 74 -3.49 -24.47 -7.26
N GLU A 75 -3.88 -24.38 -6.00
CA GLU A 75 -4.51 -23.17 -5.45
C GLU A 75 -3.57 -21.99 -5.47
N LEU A 76 -2.26 -22.24 -5.28
CA LEU A 76 -1.25 -21.20 -5.37
C LEU A 76 -1.22 -20.56 -6.77
N LEU A 77 -1.27 -21.38 -7.82
CA LEU A 77 -1.29 -20.87 -9.20
C LEU A 77 -2.55 -20.06 -9.49
N ARG A 78 -3.72 -20.52 -9.02
CA ARG A 78 -4.96 -19.77 -9.16
C ARG A 78 -4.88 -18.45 -8.42
N ARG A 79 -4.38 -18.47 -7.19
CA ARG A 79 -4.21 -17.27 -6.38
C ARG A 79 -3.25 -16.30 -7.03
N TYR A 80 -2.17 -16.80 -7.59
CA TYR A 80 -1.22 -15.96 -8.28
C TYR A 80 -1.86 -15.21 -9.45
N ARG A 81 -2.67 -15.90 -10.25
CA ARG A 81 -3.40 -15.27 -11.34
C ARG A 81 -4.42 -14.24 -10.83
N GLU A 82 -5.11 -14.56 -9.74
CA GLU A 82 -6.06 -13.66 -9.11
C GLU A 82 -5.34 -12.40 -8.61
N ILE A 83 -4.19 -12.57 -7.96
CA ILE A 83 -3.38 -11.46 -7.45
C ILE A 83 -2.90 -10.56 -8.59
N LEU A 84 -2.45 -11.14 -9.69
CA LEU A 84 -2.04 -10.35 -10.87
C LEU A 84 -3.21 -9.59 -11.47
N GLY A 85 -4.40 -10.19 -11.48
CA GLY A 85 -5.63 -9.54 -11.93
C GLY A 85 -6.01 -8.38 -11.05
N ILE A 86 -5.93 -8.56 -9.74
CA ILE A 86 -6.21 -7.50 -8.75
C ILE A 86 -5.21 -6.35 -8.95
N ARG A 87 -3.93 -6.65 -9.12
CA ARG A 87 -2.90 -5.63 -9.33
C ARG A 87 -3.18 -4.82 -10.59
N ARG A 88 -3.59 -5.45 -11.67
CA ARG A 88 -3.94 -4.77 -12.92
C ARG A 88 -5.14 -3.87 -12.73
N GLN A 89 -6.20 -4.37 -12.10
CA GLN A 89 -7.40 -3.59 -11.85
C GLN A 89 -7.12 -2.40 -10.93
N LEU A 90 -6.31 -2.62 -9.90
CA LEU A 90 -5.90 -1.55 -9.00
C LEU A 90 -5.10 -0.48 -9.75
N LYS A 91 -4.15 -0.90 -10.58
CA LYS A 91 -3.36 0.03 -11.39
C LYS A 91 -4.26 0.87 -12.28
N ASP A 92 -5.17 0.23 -13.00
CA ASP A 92 -6.09 0.93 -13.91
C ASP A 92 -6.96 1.94 -13.14
N ARG A 93 -7.43 1.55 -11.96
CA ARG A 93 -8.26 2.41 -11.13
C ARG A 93 -7.47 3.61 -10.60
N LEU A 94 -6.23 3.40 -10.19
CA LEU A 94 -5.37 4.47 -9.72
C LEU A 94 -4.97 5.43 -10.84
N LEU A 95 -4.73 4.92 -12.05
CA LEU A 95 -4.39 5.77 -13.20
C LEU A 95 -5.59 6.55 -13.72
N ALA A 96 -6.80 6.03 -13.56
CA ALA A 96 -8.03 6.73 -13.92
C ALA A 96 -8.28 7.93 -13.00
N ASN A 97 -7.88 7.85 -11.74
CA ASN A 97 -8.01 8.92 -10.76
C ASN A 97 -6.77 8.93 -9.86
N PRO A 98 -5.65 9.50 -10.34
CA PRO A 98 -4.37 9.37 -9.65
C PRO A 98 -4.37 9.98 -8.25
N PRO A 99 -3.84 9.25 -7.25
CA PRO A 99 -3.63 9.81 -5.92
C PRO A 99 -2.43 10.75 -5.90
N HIS A 100 -2.30 11.53 -4.85
CA HIS A 100 -1.11 12.36 -4.65
C HIS A 100 0.13 11.50 -4.40
N VAL A 101 -0.06 10.37 -3.70
CA VAL A 101 1.00 9.41 -3.46
C VAL A 101 0.43 8.00 -3.32
N PHE A 102 1.18 7.01 -3.78
CA PHE A 102 0.94 5.60 -3.53
C PHE A 102 1.98 5.09 -2.53
N ILE A 103 1.53 4.39 -1.50
CA ILE A 103 2.41 3.82 -0.49
C ILE A 103 2.21 2.31 -0.45
N GLY A 104 3.24 1.58 -0.88
CA GLY A 104 3.26 0.14 -0.77
C GLY A 104 3.85 -0.28 0.58
N ILE A 105 3.11 -1.08 1.34
CA ILE A 105 3.53 -1.58 2.64
C ILE A 105 3.91 -3.04 2.51
N ASP A 106 5.18 -3.38 2.69
CA ASP A 106 5.71 -4.73 2.50
C ASP A 106 5.23 -5.34 1.18
N ALA A 107 4.92 -6.65 1.13
CA ALA A 107 4.42 -7.35 -0.05
C ALA A 107 5.17 -6.95 -1.34
N PRO A 108 6.50 -7.13 -1.38
CA PRO A 108 7.31 -6.59 -2.49
C PRO A 108 6.95 -7.19 -3.85
N ASP A 109 6.55 -8.46 -3.89
CA ASP A 109 6.17 -9.11 -5.13
C ASP A 109 4.95 -8.48 -5.78
N PHE A 110 4.05 -7.91 -4.96
CA PHE A 110 2.89 -7.18 -5.45
C PHE A 110 3.21 -5.70 -5.69
N ASN A 111 3.81 -5.07 -4.69
CA ASN A 111 3.93 -3.61 -4.65
C ASN A 111 5.02 -3.04 -5.56
N LEU A 112 6.18 -3.68 -5.64
CA LEU A 112 7.31 -3.09 -6.37
C LEU A 112 7.02 -2.89 -7.86
N ASP A 113 6.44 -3.88 -8.52
CA ASP A 113 6.08 -3.75 -9.94
C ASP A 113 5.00 -2.69 -10.14
N LEU A 114 4.03 -2.65 -9.23
CA LEU A 114 2.98 -1.64 -9.27
C LEU A 114 3.55 -0.24 -9.10
N GLU A 115 4.48 -0.07 -8.18
CA GLU A 115 5.14 1.21 -7.92
C GLU A 115 5.93 1.69 -9.13
N VAL A 116 6.63 0.78 -9.82
CA VAL A 116 7.35 1.11 -11.06
C VAL A 116 6.38 1.62 -12.13
N ASP A 117 5.28 0.92 -12.33
CA ASP A 117 4.27 1.29 -13.32
C ASP A 117 3.62 2.64 -12.99
N LEU A 118 3.32 2.87 -11.71
CA LEU A 118 2.73 4.14 -11.28
C LEU A 118 3.69 5.31 -11.45
N ARG A 119 4.97 5.11 -11.12
CA ARG A 119 6.00 6.14 -11.32
C ARG A 119 6.17 6.48 -12.80
N ALA A 120 6.14 5.47 -13.65
CA ALA A 120 6.22 5.68 -15.09
C ALA A 120 5.06 6.53 -15.61
N ALA A 121 3.91 6.49 -14.93
CA ALA A 121 2.73 7.28 -15.26
C ALA A 121 2.69 8.64 -14.52
N GLY A 122 3.73 8.97 -13.77
CA GLY A 122 3.82 10.26 -13.07
C GLY A 122 3.24 10.27 -11.67
N VAL A 123 2.84 9.12 -11.13
CA VAL A 123 2.34 9.01 -9.75
C VAL A 123 3.51 8.79 -8.80
N ARG A 124 3.56 9.54 -7.71
CA ARG A 124 4.58 9.34 -6.67
C ARG A 124 4.31 8.04 -5.94
N ALA A 125 5.36 7.25 -5.75
CA ALA A 125 5.26 5.98 -5.07
C ALA A 125 6.36 5.84 -4.02
N VAL A 126 5.97 5.38 -2.84
CA VAL A 126 6.87 5.12 -1.72
C VAL A 126 6.69 3.67 -1.30
N HIS A 127 7.80 2.99 -1.06
CA HIS A 127 7.76 1.63 -0.53
C HIS A 127 8.18 1.66 0.93
N PHE A 128 7.33 1.13 1.80
CA PHE A 128 7.56 1.12 3.23
C PHE A 128 7.71 -0.33 3.70
N VAL A 129 8.85 -0.64 4.30
CA VAL A 129 9.18 -1.99 4.73
C VAL A 129 9.38 -2.01 6.24
N CYS A 130 8.75 -2.99 6.90
CA CYS A 130 9.05 -3.28 8.29
C CYS A 130 10.09 -4.39 8.32
N PRO A 131 11.36 -4.12 8.61
CA PRO A 131 12.37 -5.15 8.62
C PRO A 131 12.10 -6.16 9.74
N SER A 132 12.29 -7.45 9.43
CA SER A 132 12.25 -8.51 10.43
C SER A 132 13.53 -8.43 11.26
N VAL A 133 13.52 -7.60 12.27
CA VAL A 133 14.73 -7.25 13.03
C VAL A 133 15.38 -8.48 13.66
N TRP A 134 14.59 -9.41 14.14
CA TRP A 134 15.13 -10.61 14.79
C TRP A 134 15.79 -11.57 13.78
N ALA A 135 15.23 -11.75 12.60
CA ALA A 135 15.83 -12.58 11.56
C ALA A 135 17.10 -11.94 11.01
N TRP A 136 17.10 -10.66 10.89
CA TRP A 136 18.25 -9.89 10.43
C TRP A 136 19.40 -9.91 11.45
N ARG A 137 19.07 -9.91 12.74
CA ARG A 137 20.07 -10.00 13.82
C ARG A 137 20.71 -11.37 13.91
N ALA A 138 19.96 -12.43 13.64
CA ALA A 138 20.48 -13.78 13.69
C ALA A 138 21.62 -14.01 12.71
N GLU A 139 21.62 -13.33 11.58
CA GLU A 139 22.70 -13.41 10.59
C GLU A 139 23.92 -12.57 10.97
N ARG A 140 23.77 -11.61 11.84
CA ARG A 140 24.83 -10.71 12.24
C ARG A 140 25.46 -11.00 13.59
N LEU A 141 24.84 -11.90 14.33
CA LEU A 141 25.36 -12.40 15.59
C LEU A 141 26.17 -13.66 15.36
#